data_144cea47e44cb03e16cd90b667e841b2
#
_entry.id   144cea47e44cb03e16cd90b667e841b2
#
_cell.length_a   1.000
_cell.length_b   1.000
_cell.length_c   1.000
_cell.angle_alpha   90.00
_cell.angle_beta   90.00
_cell.angle_gamma   90.00
#
_symmetry.space_group_name_H-M   'P 1'
#
loop_
_entity.id
_entity.type
_entity.pdbx_description
1 polymer ?
#
loop_
_entity_poly.entity_id
_entity_poly.type
_entity_poly.pdbx_seq_one_letter_code
_entity_poly.pdbx_strand_id
1 'polypeptide(L)'
;MLLALAGGFVFAERRWPTRYRILRAEGQQVYLYAALYAVLLVFLSLLLLRVGSVVLPDRGECWIAKHWSRLLSPYNLDVPALPPFVLAFVLGWLGGPLLNRLSNYENASRNIINEHGGQLEQFLYDAIIDAQLLFVALDNKKVYVGWATLPPKLKTRLDAATEHFGFLPVRSGYLDQATLEPAYTTEYGPVYERIVEGGLGDLDMADFEILLPMDKVVVIRPYSLDVPQELFSLDPKRHRKVDKALGKAGLRDLLHTVLTLLIVRRITRGPRRD
;
A
#
# COMPACT_ATOMS: atom_id res chain seq x y z
N MET A 1 -24.78 13.38 -19.36
CA MET A 1 -23.98 12.13 -19.43
C MET A 1 -22.54 12.30 -18.96
N LEU A 2 -21.78 13.27 -19.45
CA LEU A 2 -20.36 13.51 -19.05
C LEU A 2 -20.19 13.69 -17.54
N LEU A 3 -21.14 14.39 -16.88
CA LEU A 3 -21.10 14.64 -15.44
C LEU A 3 -21.19 13.36 -14.61
N ALA A 4 -22.05 12.41 -15.03
CA ALA A 4 -22.15 11.11 -14.37
C ALA A 4 -20.87 10.28 -14.55
N LEU A 5 -20.30 10.31 -15.77
CA LEU A 5 -19.05 9.61 -16.06
C LEU A 5 -17.90 10.18 -15.21
N ALA A 6 -17.83 11.51 -15.10
CA ALA A 6 -16.87 12.17 -14.20
C ALA A 6 -17.09 11.77 -12.74
N GLY A 7 -18.35 11.68 -12.29
CA GLY A 7 -18.71 11.18 -10.95
C GLY A 7 -18.25 9.74 -10.70
N GLY A 8 -18.47 8.86 -11.68
CA GLY A 8 -18.00 7.47 -11.64
C GLY A 8 -16.48 7.36 -11.56
N PHE A 9 -15.77 8.15 -12.35
CA PHE A 9 -14.30 8.20 -12.33
C PHE A 9 -13.78 8.71 -10.96
N VAL A 10 -14.32 9.84 -10.47
CA VAL A 10 -13.93 10.41 -9.18
C VAL A 10 -14.21 9.45 -8.02
N PHE A 11 -15.36 8.77 -8.04
CA PHE A 11 -15.66 7.73 -7.05
C PHE A 11 -14.61 6.61 -7.07
N ALA A 12 -14.32 6.10 -8.25
CA ALA A 12 -13.41 5.00 -8.43
C ALA A 12 -11.96 5.37 -8.06
N GLU A 13 -11.55 6.62 -8.29
CA GLU A 13 -10.24 7.14 -7.90
C GLU A 13 -10.12 7.38 -6.38
N ARG A 14 -11.22 7.81 -5.72
CA ARG A 14 -11.19 8.16 -4.29
C ARG A 14 -11.40 7.00 -3.34
N ARG A 15 -12.03 5.91 -3.79
CA ARG A 15 -12.23 4.71 -2.99
C ARG A 15 -11.00 3.80 -3.07
N TRP A 16 -10.44 3.36 -1.94
CA TRP A 16 -9.20 2.58 -1.91
C TRP A 16 -9.20 1.32 -2.79
N PRO A 17 -10.19 0.38 -2.68
CA PRO A 17 -10.16 -0.83 -3.50
C PRO A 17 -10.22 -0.56 -5.00
N THR A 18 -11.04 0.40 -5.41
CA THR A 18 -11.23 0.74 -6.81
C THR A 18 -10.08 1.53 -7.37
N ARG A 19 -9.47 2.41 -6.55
CA ARG A 19 -8.26 3.14 -6.90
C ARG A 19 -7.11 2.19 -7.26
N TYR A 20 -6.88 1.15 -6.43
CA TYR A 20 -5.86 0.16 -6.70
C TYR A 20 -6.04 -0.51 -8.07
N ARG A 21 -7.30 -0.91 -8.39
CA ARG A 21 -7.63 -1.49 -9.71
C ARG A 21 -7.41 -0.53 -10.86
N ILE A 22 -7.83 0.73 -10.71
CA ILE A 22 -7.70 1.76 -11.76
C ILE A 22 -6.24 2.10 -12.03
N LEU A 23 -5.41 2.19 -10.99
CA LEU A 23 -3.98 2.48 -11.15
C LEU A 23 -3.24 1.40 -11.96
N ARG A 24 -3.70 0.15 -11.89
CA ARG A 24 -3.15 -0.99 -12.64
C ARG A 24 -3.89 -1.29 -13.94
N ALA A 25 -5.06 -0.68 -14.13
CA ALA A 25 -5.82 -0.86 -15.36
C ALA A 25 -5.17 -0.09 -16.51
N GLU A 26 -5.00 -0.76 -17.63
CA GLU A 26 -4.42 -0.18 -18.84
C GLU A 26 -5.50 0.20 -19.86
N GLY A 27 -5.28 1.31 -20.57
CA GLY A 27 -6.05 1.71 -21.73
C GLY A 27 -7.55 1.85 -21.46
N GLN A 28 -8.37 1.08 -22.17
CA GLN A 28 -9.84 1.19 -22.14
C GLN A 28 -10.49 0.70 -20.85
N GLN A 29 -9.82 -0.13 -20.05
CA GLN A 29 -10.38 -0.68 -18.82
C GLN A 29 -10.73 0.40 -17.80
N VAL A 30 -9.95 1.49 -17.75
CA VAL A 30 -10.21 2.65 -16.88
C VAL A 30 -11.57 3.27 -17.19
N TYR A 31 -11.88 3.43 -18.48
CA TYR A 31 -13.16 3.99 -18.93
C TYR A 31 -14.33 3.05 -18.62
N LEU A 32 -14.14 1.74 -18.76
CA LEU A 32 -15.17 0.75 -18.41
C LEU A 32 -15.50 0.79 -16.91
N TYR A 33 -14.50 0.88 -16.04
CA TYR A 33 -14.73 1.05 -14.60
C TYR A 33 -15.45 2.36 -14.29
N ALA A 34 -15.01 3.48 -14.90
CA ALA A 34 -15.67 4.76 -14.71
C ALA A 34 -17.14 4.73 -15.17
N ALA A 35 -17.42 4.10 -16.32
CA ALA A 35 -18.77 3.94 -16.85
C ALA A 35 -19.65 3.06 -15.95
N LEU A 36 -19.12 1.93 -15.44
CA LEU A 36 -19.84 1.05 -14.52
C LEU A 36 -20.26 1.80 -13.26
N TYR A 37 -19.33 2.51 -12.62
CA TYR A 37 -19.64 3.30 -11.43
C TYR A 37 -20.57 4.48 -11.74
N ALA A 38 -20.45 5.09 -12.91
CA ALA A 38 -21.37 6.14 -13.34
C ALA A 38 -22.82 5.63 -13.40
N VAL A 39 -23.05 4.46 -14.02
CA VAL A 39 -24.36 3.83 -14.10
C VAL A 39 -24.92 3.53 -12.70
N LEU A 40 -24.10 2.94 -11.83
CA LEU A 40 -24.51 2.65 -10.45
C LEU A 40 -24.86 3.93 -9.67
N LEU A 41 -24.07 4.99 -9.81
CA LEU A 41 -24.32 6.27 -9.14
C LEU A 41 -25.58 6.98 -9.68
N VAL A 42 -25.83 6.92 -10.99
CA VAL A 42 -27.05 7.44 -11.58
C VAL A 42 -28.27 6.66 -11.08
N PHE A 43 -28.20 5.33 -11.07
CA PHE A 43 -29.27 4.51 -10.53
C PHE A 43 -29.54 4.82 -9.04
N LEU A 44 -28.48 4.94 -8.25
CA LEU A 44 -28.61 5.32 -6.83
C LEU A 44 -29.19 6.71 -6.67
N SER A 45 -28.80 7.67 -7.50
CA SER A 45 -29.35 9.04 -7.46
C SER A 45 -30.83 9.08 -7.78
N LEU A 46 -31.26 8.31 -8.79
CA LEU A 46 -32.68 8.18 -9.14
C LEU A 46 -33.49 7.55 -8.01
N LEU A 47 -32.93 6.49 -7.38
CA LEU A 47 -33.56 5.85 -6.23
C LEU A 47 -33.72 6.81 -5.06
N LEU A 48 -32.68 7.58 -4.73
CA LEU A 48 -32.71 8.56 -3.64
C LEU A 48 -33.71 9.68 -3.91
N LEU A 49 -33.78 10.19 -5.15
CA LEU A 49 -34.76 11.18 -5.54
C LEU A 49 -36.19 10.63 -5.44
N ARG A 50 -36.42 9.37 -5.82
CA ARG A 50 -37.70 8.70 -5.72
C ARG A 50 -38.12 8.46 -4.28
N VAL A 51 -37.23 7.98 -3.44
CA VAL A 51 -37.48 7.81 -2.02
C VAL A 51 -37.75 9.15 -1.34
N GLY A 52 -36.96 10.18 -1.68
CA GLY A 52 -37.15 11.53 -1.17
C GLY A 52 -38.52 12.10 -1.52
N SER A 53 -39.05 11.86 -2.71
CA SER A 53 -40.40 12.32 -3.11
C SER A 53 -41.52 11.60 -2.37
N VAL A 54 -41.33 10.34 -1.97
CA VAL A 54 -42.32 9.57 -1.19
C VAL A 54 -42.30 9.97 0.27
N VAL A 55 -41.12 10.20 0.85
CA VAL A 55 -40.96 10.52 2.28
C VAL A 55 -41.32 11.99 2.61
N LEU A 56 -41.06 12.89 1.63
CA LEU A 56 -41.29 14.33 1.76
C LEU A 56 -42.19 14.85 0.63
N PRO A 57 -43.47 14.41 0.55
CA PRO A 57 -44.31 14.71 -0.60
C PRO A 57 -44.53 16.21 -0.79
N ASP A 58 -44.64 17.00 0.28
CA ASP A 58 -44.93 18.44 0.21
C ASP A 58 -43.69 19.33 0.04
N ARG A 59 -42.50 18.82 0.28
CA ARG A 59 -41.24 19.60 0.25
C ARG A 59 -40.22 19.12 -0.75
N GLY A 60 -40.17 17.84 -1.11
CA GLY A 60 -39.09 17.23 -1.85
C GLY A 60 -39.06 17.61 -3.35
N GLU A 61 -40.13 17.28 -4.10
CA GLU A 61 -40.16 17.53 -5.54
C GLU A 61 -40.28 19.03 -5.87
N CYS A 62 -41.15 19.72 -5.16
CA CYS A 62 -41.40 21.15 -5.40
C CYS A 62 -40.19 22.02 -5.03
N TRP A 63 -39.45 21.66 -3.97
CA TRP A 63 -38.30 22.43 -3.53
C TRP A 63 -37.11 22.25 -4.47
N ILE A 64 -36.75 21.01 -4.84
CA ILE A 64 -35.64 20.70 -5.78
C ILE A 64 -35.97 21.28 -7.16
N ALA A 65 -37.16 21.04 -7.70
CA ALA A 65 -37.55 21.55 -9.00
C ALA A 65 -37.54 23.09 -9.03
N LYS A 66 -38.09 23.75 -7.98
CA LYS A 66 -38.15 25.21 -7.88
C LYS A 66 -36.79 25.86 -7.74
N HIS A 67 -35.90 25.29 -6.94
CA HIS A 67 -34.53 25.83 -6.80
C HIS A 67 -33.68 25.52 -8.01
N TRP A 68 -33.89 24.38 -8.65
CA TRP A 68 -33.16 23.98 -9.85
C TRP A 68 -33.57 24.84 -11.06
N SER A 69 -34.85 25.04 -11.28
CA SER A 69 -35.32 25.94 -12.34
C SER A 69 -34.85 27.38 -12.13
N ARG A 70 -34.82 27.87 -10.86
CA ARG A 70 -34.31 29.19 -10.52
C ARG A 70 -32.79 29.35 -10.77
N LEU A 71 -31.99 28.30 -10.54
CA LEU A 71 -30.54 28.29 -10.80
C LEU A 71 -30.22 28.26 -12.29
N LEU A 72 -31.02 27.58 -13.10
CA LEU A 72 -30.77 27.41 -14.53
C LEU A 72 -31.49 28.42 -15.43
N SER A 73 -32.51 29.10 -14.90
CA SER A 73 -33.26 30.14 -15.60
C SER A 73 -32.38 31.22 -16.25
N PRO A 74 -31.31 31.73 -15.62
CA PRO A 74 -30.44 32.72 -16.24
C PRO A 74 -29.72 32.23 -17.51
N TYR A 75 -29.59 30.91 -17.65
CA TYR A 75 -28.83 30.29 -18.75
C TYR A 75 -29.73 29.67 -19.84
N ASN A 76 -31.05 29.81 -19.73
CA ASN A 76 -32.03 29.17 -20.64
C ASN A 76 -31.81 27.64 -20.79
N LEU A 77 -31.26 26.97 -19.78
CA LEU A 77 -30.99 25.55 -19.75
C LEU A 77 -32.16 24.82 -19.07
N ASP A 78 -33.18 24.46 -19.85
CA ASP A 78 -34.25 23.61 -19.34
C ASP A 78 -33.93 22.14 -19.67
N VAL A 79 -33.08 21.54 -18.80
CA VAL A 79 -32.67 20.13 -18.91
C VAL A 79 -33.27 19.34 -17.73
N PRO A 80 -34.46 18.77 -17.90
CA PRO A 80 -35.20 18.11 -16.79
C PRO A 80 -34.45 16.89 -16.23
N ALA A 81 -33.55 16.29 -16.98
CA ALA A 81 -32.75 15.14 -16.58
C ALA A 81 -31.42 15.50 -15.86
N LEU A 82 -31.10 16.78 -15.69
CA LEU A 82 -29.82 17.21 -15.11
C LEU A 82 -29.69 16.89 -13.59
N PRO A 83 -30.73 17.03 -12.75
CA PRO A 83 -30.64 16.78 -11.31
C PRO A 83 -30.06 15.40 -10.94
N PRO A 84 -30.49 14.28 -11.52
CA PRO A 84 -29.92 12.99 -11.18
C PRO A 84 -28.43 12.86 -11.54
N PHE A 85 -27.97 13.51 -12.62
CA PHE A 85 -26.54 13.48 -12.99
C PHE A 85 -25.68 14.33 -12.07
N VAL A 86 -26.18 15.48 -11.60
CA VAL A 86 -25.49 16.30 -10.59
C VAL A 86 -25.41 15.56 -9.27
N LEU A 87 -26.52 14.96 -8.84
CA LEU A 87 -26.55 14.15 -7.62
C LEU A 87 -25.60 12.95 -7.72
N ALA A 88 -25.56 12.26 -8.87
CA ALA A 88 -24.63 11.18 -9.12
C ALA A 88 -23.16 11.64 -9.01
N PHE A 89 -22.83 12.83 -9.53
CA PHE A 89 -21.50 13.42 -9.38
C PHE A 89 -21.16 13.71 -7.91
N VAL A 90 -22.07 14.34 -7.16
CA VAL A 90 -21.89 14.62 -5.73
C VAL A 90 -21.73 13.33 -4.93
N LEU A 91 -22.54 12.32 -5.21
CA LEU A 91 -22.43 10.99 -4.60
C LEU A 91 -21.06 10.34 -4.93
N GLY A 92 -20.58 10.49 -6.15
CA GLY A 92 -19.26 10.02 -6.54
C GLY A 92 -18.14 10.72 -5.79
N TRP A 93 -18.25 12.03 -5.63
CA TRP A 93 -17.26 12.85 -4.97
C TRP A 93 -17.18 12.60 -3.45
N LEU A 94 -18.31 12.43 -2.79
CA LEU A 94 -18.41 12.20 -1.34
C LEU A 94 -18.41 10.71 -0.96
N GLY A 95 -18.96 9.84 -1.81
CA GLY A 95 -19.16 8.42 -1.51
C GLY A 95 -17.85 7.66 -1.33
N GLY A 96 -16.83 7.93 -2.13
CA GLY A 96 -15.52 7.31 -1.99
C GLY A 96 -14.90 7.54 -0.60
N PRO A 97 -14.68 8.80 -0.18
CA PRO A 97 -14.15 9.11 1.16
C PRO A 97 -15.03 8.62 2.30
N LEU A 98 -16.36 8.68 2.15
CA LEU A 98 -17.30 8.23 3.17
C LEU A 98 -17.18 6.71 3.40
N LEU A 99 -17.16 5.92 2.34
CA LEU A 99 -16.97 4.47 2.42
C LEU A 99 -15.58 4.09 2.96
N ASN A 100 -14.54 4.86 2.62
CA ASN A 100 -13.21 4.66 3.19
C ASN A 100 -13.20 4.90 4.71
N ARG A 101 -13.96 5.90 5.19
CA ARG A 101 -14.04 6.20 6.63
C ARG A 101 -14.74 5.09 7.42
N LEU A 102 -15.65 4.36 6.78
CA LEU A 102 -16.35 3.21 7.36
C LEU A 102 -15.52 1.93 7.30
N SER A 103 -14.45 1.90 6.51
CA SER A 103 -13.58 0.74 6.31
C SER A 103 -12.26 0.93 7.08
N ASN A 104 -11.79 -0.14 7.74
CA ASN A 104 -10.45 -0.11 8.32
C ASN A 104 -9.41 -0.24 7.19
N TYR A 105 -8.47 0.72 7.13
CA TYR A 105 -7.44 0.78 6.07
C TYR A 105 -6.60 -0.51 5.98
N GLU A 106 -6.20 -1.07 7.12
CA GLU A 106 -5.36 -2.27 7.16
C GLU A 106 -6.06 -3.50 6.57
N ASN A 107 -7.33 -3.71 6.98
CA ASN A 107 -8.13 -4.81 6.46
C ASN A 107 -8.45 -4.62 4.96
N ALA A 108 -8.75 -3.39 4.56
CA ALA A 108 -8.98 -3.07 3.15
C ALA A 108 -7.73 -3.31 2.30
N SER A 109 -6.56 -2.88 2.77
CA SER A 109 -5.28 -3.08 2.07
C SER A 109 -4.93 -4.56 1.94
N ARG A 110 -5.11 -5.33 3.01
CA ARG A 110 -4.89 -6.78 3.00
C ARG A 110 -5.76 -7.49 1.96
N ASN A 111 -7.06 -7.22 1.98
CA ASN A 111 -7.99 -7.82 1.03
C ASN A 111 -7.68 -7.42 -0.41
N ILE A 112 -7.33 -6.16 -0.65
CA ILE A 112 -6.97 -5.67 -1.98
C ILE A 112 -5.71 -6.37 -2.50
N ILE A 113 -4.67 -6.47 -1.67
CA ILE A 113 -3.40 -7.12 -2.06
C ILE A 113 -3.62 -8.60 -2.29
N ASN A 114 -4.39 -9.28 -1.44
CA ASN A 114 -4.70 -10.71 -1.59
C ASN A 114 -5.53 -11.01 -2.85
N GLU A 115 -6.48 -10.12 -3.22
CA GLU A 115 -7.33 -10.35 -4.39
C GLU A 115 -6.70 -9.90 -5.71
N HIS A 116 -5.88 -8.85 -5.67
CA HIS A 116 -5.44 -8.13 -6.88
C HIS A 116 -3.94 -7.85 -6.93
N GLY A 117 -3.21 -8.10 -5.83
CA GLY A 117 -1.77 -7.90 -5.77
C GLY A 117 -1.02 -8.97 -6.56
N GLY A 118 0.15 -8.61 -7.10
CA GLY A 118 1.09 -9.56 -7.66
C GLY A 118 1.66 -10.49 -6.57
N GLN A 119 2.21 -11.64 -6.98
CA GLN A 119 2.80 -12.60 -6.03
C GLN A 119 3.86 -11.98 -5.13
N LEU A 120 4.69 -11.07 -5.67
CA LEU A 120 5.72 -10.37 -4.91
C LEU A 120 5.12 -9.42 -3.87
N GLU A 121 4.05 -8.71 -4.21
CA GLU A 121 3.36 -7.81 -3.27
C GLU A 121 2.69 -8.57 -2.13
N GLN A 122 2.03 -9.70 -2.45
CA GLN A 122 1.43 -10.59 -1.44
C GLN A 122 2.51 -11.12 -0.50
N PHE A 123 3.61 -11.64 -1.06
CA PHE A 123 4.73 -12.14 -0.28
C PHE A 123 5.35 -11.07 0.64
N LEU A 124 5.58 -9.84 0.12
CA LEU A 124 6.10 -8.73 0.92
C LEU A 124 5.12 -8.32 2.02
N TYR A 125 3.83 -8.32 1.71
CA TYR A 125 2.79 -7.95 2.68
C TYR A 125 2.72 -8.95 3.84
N ASP A 126 2.74 -10.25 3.52
CA ASP A 126 2.75 -11.32 4.54
C ASP A 126 4.04 -11.26 5.37
N ALA A 127 5.19 -11.05 4.73
CA ALA A 127 6.47 -10.91 5.42
C ALA A 127 6.51 -9.70 6.38
N ILE A 128 5.81 -8.60 6.04
CA ILE A 128 5.67 -7.43 6.92
C ILE A 128 4.80 -7.75 8.13
N ILE A 129 3.66 -8.46 7.92
CA ILE A 129 2.76 -8.83 9.01
C ILE A 129 3.44 -9.79 9.98
N ASP A 130 4.10 -10.81 9.42
CA ASP A 130 4.76 -11.86 10.20
C ASP A 130 6.13 -11.40 10.73
N ALA A 131 6.53 -10.17 10.39
CA ALA A 131 7.82 -9.60 10.75
C ALA A 131 8.99 -10.50 10.35
N GLN A 132 8.87 -11.10 9.18
CA GLN A 132 9.80 -12.08 8.67
C GLN A 132 11.07 -11.41 8.14
N LEU A 133 12.22 -11.97 8.52
CA LEU A 133 13.50 -11.56 7.96
C LEU A 133 13.61 -12.06 6.51
N LEU A 134 14.01 -11.19 5.60
CA LEU A 134 14.10 -11.44 4.17
C LEU A 134 15.54 -11.32 3.68
N PHE A 135 15.89 -12.17 2.73
CA PHE A 135 17.03 -12.01 1.85
C PHE A 135 16.56 -11.45 0.52
N VAL A 136 17.15 -10.35 0.09
CA VAL A 136 16.84 -9.67 -1.18
C VAL A 136 18.10 -9.53 -2.00
N ALA A 137 18.09 -10.01 -3.25
CA ALA A 137 19.16 -9.78 -4.22
C ALA A 137 18.64 -8.91 -5.37
N LEU A 138 19.41 -7.90 -5.72
CA LEU A 138 19.11 -6.97 -6.81
C LEU A 138 19.86 -7.36 -8.09
N ASP A 139 19.43 -6.81 -9.22
CA ASP A 139 20.03 -7.02 -10.55
C ASP A 139 21.50 -6.60 -10.62
N ASN A 140 21.91 -5.59 -9.84
CA ASN A 140 23.30 -5.14 -9.72
C ASN A 140 24.16 -6.01 -8.79
N LYS A 141 23.67 -7.22 -8.43
CA LYS A 141 24.31 -8.18 -7.52
C LYS A 141 24.43 -7.71 -6.07
N LYS A 142 23.88 -6.57 -5.72
CA LYS A 142 23.81 -6.13 -4.34
C LYS A 142 22.79 -6.96 -3.56
N VAL A 143 23.16 -7.37 -2.35
CA VAL A 143 22.31 -8.18 -1.49
C VAL A 143 22.04 -7.49 -0.17
N TYR A 144 20.83 -7.71 0.35
CA TYR A 144 20.41 -7.22 1.65
C TYR A 144 19.72 -8.33 2.42
N VAL A 145 19.95 -8.34 3.72
CA VAL A 145 19.18 -9.14 4.70
C VAL A 145 18.56 -8.17 5.68
N GLY A 146 17.26 -8.25 5.89
CA GLY A 146 16.55 -7.31 6.75
C GLY A 146 15.05 -7.53 6.72
N TRP A 147 14.30 -6.54 7.19
CA TRP A 147 12.83 -6.55 7.22
C TRP A 147 12.25 -5.60 6.18
N ALA A 148 11.20 -6.03 5.52
CA ALA A 148 10.35 -5.12 4.79
C ALA A 148 9.53 -4.29 5.80
N THR A 149 9.53 -2.96 5.63
CA THR A 149 8.92 -2.02 6.57
C THR A 149 7.69 -1.34 6.01
N LEU A 150 7.72 -1.02 4.72
CA LEU A 150 6.63 -0.37 4.02
C LEU A 150 6.16 -1.25 2.87
N PRO A 151 4.86 -1.62 2.84
CA PRO A 151 4.31 -2.24 1.66
C PRO A 151 4.36 -1.25 0.48
N PRO A 152 4.36 -1.74 -0.76
CA PRO A 152 4.20 -0.90 -1.93
C PRO A 152 2.99 0.00 -1.72
N LYS A 153 3.19 1.33 -1.70
CA LYS A 153 2.10 2.27 -1.44
C LYS A 153 1.14 2.24 -2.63
N LEU A 154 -0.15 2.33 -2.34
CA LEU A 154 -1.20 2.69 -3.31
C LEU A 154 -0.95 4.13 -3.78
N LYS A 155 -0.03 4.31 -4.72
CA LYS A 155 0.41 5.61 -5.18
C LYS A 155 -0.48 6.16 -6.30
N THR A 156 -0.33 7.45 -6.54
CA THR A 156 -0.89 8.17 -7.68
C THR A 156 -0.40 7.56 -9.00
N ARG A 157 -1.20 7.70 -10.07
CA ARG A 157 -0.97 7.16 -11.41
C ARG A 157 0.40 7.49 -12.02
N LEU A 158 1.02 8.60 -11.59
CA LEU A 158 2.35 9.04 -12.05
C LEU A 158 3.50 8.20 -11.45
N ASP A 159 3.27 7.54 -10.32
CA ASP A 159 4.30 6.79 -9.59
C ASP A 159 4.21 5.27 -9.84
N ALA A 160 3.28 4.82 -10.67
CA ALA A 160 3.07 3.38 -10.95
C ALA A 160 4.25 2.74 -11.72
N ALA A 161 5.11 3.56 -12.36
CA ALA A 161 6.23 3.06 -13.15
C ALA A 161 7.39 2.51 -12.31
N THR A 162 7.53 2.92 -11.05
CA THR A 162 8.60 2.47 -10.15
C THR A 162 8.05 2.23 -8.75
N GLU A 163 7.54 1.03 -8.52
CA GLU A 163 7.12 0.63 -7.19
C GLU A 163 8.35 0.33 -6.33
N HIS A 164 8.39 0.97 -5.16
CA HIS A 164 9.45 0.74 -4.17
C HIS A 164 8.81 0.21 -2.89
N PHE A 165 9.53 -0.65 -2.20
CA PHE A 165 9.18 -1.05 -0.83
C PHE A 165 10.25 -0.59 0.15
N GLY A 166 9.84 -0.28 1.38
CA GLY A 166 10.76 0.07 2.45
C GLY A 166 11.43 -1.18 2.99
N PHE A 167 12.71 -1.07 3.29
CA PHE A 167 13.50 -2.17 3.79
C PHE A 167 14.48 -1.69 4.86
N LEU A 168 14.47 -2.31 6.03
CA LEU A 168 15.41 -2.06 7.10
C LEU A 168 16.51 -3.14 7.07
N PRO A 169 17.71 -2.82 6.60
CA PRO A 169 18.77 -3.80 6.43
C PRO A 169 19.40 -4.16 7.78
N VAL A 170 19.65 -5.44 8.00
CA VAL A 170 20.52 -5.97 9.10
C VAL A 170 21.91 -6.23 8.60
N ARG A 171 22.02 -6.70 7.35
CA ARG A 171 23.26 -6.95 6.65
C ARG A 171 23.14 -6.53 5.20
N SER A 172 24.25 -6.07 4.63
CA SER A 172 24.31 -5.85 3.19
C SER A 172 25.65 -6.30 2.64
N GLY A 173 25.68 -6.56 1.32
CA GLY A 173 26.88 -7.03 0.63
C GLY A 173 26.62 -7.20 -0.85
N TYR A 174 27.36 -8.11 -1.45
CA TYR A 174 27.30 -8.41 -2.88
C TYR A 174 27.33 -9.91 -3.11
N LEU A 175 26.75 -10.37 -4.22
CA LEU A 175 26.98 -11.73 -4.72
C LEU A 175 28.36 -11.80 -5.34
N ASP A 176 29.16 -12.77 -4.91
CA ASP A 176 30.42 -13.08 -5.54
C ASP A 176 30.19 -13.47 -7.00
N GLN A 177 31.06 -12.98 -7.90
CA GLN A 177 30.85 -13.18 -9.35
C GLN A 177 31.07 -14.61 -9.80
N ALA A 178 31.96 -15.34 -9.12
CA ALA A 178 32.33 -16.69 -9.49
C ALA A 178 31.44 -17.75 -8.82
N THR A 179 31.12 -17.56 -7.55
CA THR A 179 30.40 -18.55 -6.75
C THR A 179 28.91 -18.24 -6.60
N LEU A 180 28.47 -17.00 -6.88
CA LEU A 180 27.16 -16.47 -6.61
C LEU A 180 26.75 -16.55 -5.12
N GLU A 181 27.73 -16.74 -4.24
CA GLU A 181 27.52 -16.73 -2.80
C GLU A 181 27.47 -15.28 -2.27
N PRO A 182 26.61 -14.99 -1.26
CA PRO A 182 26.55 -13.66 -0.67
C PRO A 182 27.79 -13.37 0.18
N ALA A 183 28.54 -12.33 -0.18
CA ALA A 183 29.64 -11.77 0.60
C ALA A 183 29.15 -10.53 1.33
N TYR A 184 28.88 -10.64 2.64
CA TYR A 184 28.41 -9.53 3.46
C TYR A 184 29.59 -8.61 3.80
N THR A 185 29.43 -7.31 3.48
CA THR A 185 30.42 -6.27 3.73
C THR A 185 30.05 -5.32 4.84
N THR A 186 28.75 -5.21 5.15
CA THR A 186 28.24 -4.27 6.15
C THR A 186 27.26 -4.99 7.08
N GLU A 187 27.42 -4.75 8.38
CA GLU A 187 26.54 -5.24 9.44
C GLU A 187 25.97 -4.05 10.19
N TYR A 188 24.64 -3.96 10.24
CA TYR A 188 23.91 -2.84 10.87
C TYR A 188 23.51 -3.13 12.32
N GLY A 189 23.52 -4.40 12.74
CA GLY A 189 23.15 -4.82 14.10
C GLY A 189 23.81 -4.00 15.21
N PRO A 190 25.15 -3.83 15.23
CA PRO A 190 25.82 -3.04 16.26
C PRO A 190 25.41 -1.56 16.31
N VAL A 191 24.96 -1.01 15.17
CA VAL A 191 24.44 0.37 15.13
C VAL A 191 23.08 0.43 15.78
N TYR A 192 22.21 -0.54 15.49
CA TYR A 192 20.87 -0.62 16.09
C TYR A 192 20.92 -0.86 17.61
N GLU A 193 21.86 -1.67 18.08
CA GLU A 193 22.11 -1.84 19.51
C GLU A 193 22.41 -0.52 20.20
N ARG A 194 23.32 0.27 19.65
CA ARG A 194 23.69 1.58 20.20
C ARG A 194 22.55 2.59 20.15
N ILE A 195 21.69 2.54 19.11
CA ILE A 195 20.49 3.39 19.04
C ILE A 195 19.52 3.05 20.17
N VAL A 196 19.30 1.75 20.42
CA VAL A 196 18.43 1.29 21.51
C VAL A 196 18.95 1.70 22.88
N GLU A 197 20.26 1.64 23.08
CA GLU A 197 20.95 2.07 24.30
C GLU A 197 21.00 3.60 24.47
N GLY A 198 20.53 4.38 23.47
CA GLY A 198 20.57 5.84 23.51
C GLY A 198 21.94 6.45 23.26
N GLY A 199 22.91 5.66 22.79
CA GLY A 199 24.30 6.08 22.61
C GLY A 199 24.60 6.87 21.33
N LEU A 200 23.64 7.05 20.41
CA LEU A 200 23.82 7.73 19.13
C LEU A 200 22.95 9.02 18.99
N GLY A 201 22.54 9.62 20.09
CA GLY A 201 21.83 10.89 20.10
C GLY A 201 20.42 10.79 19.46
N ASP A 202 20.15 11.67 18.48
CA ASP A 202 18.84 11.77 17.84
C ASP A 202 18.60 10.79 16.69
N LEU A 203 19.58 9.91 16.39
CA LEU A 203 19.43 8.91 15.32
C LEU A 203 18.37 7.86 15.70
N ASP A 204 17.50 7.57 14.72
CA ASP A 204 16.48 6.54 14.83
C ASP A 204 16.75 5.39 13.83
N MET A 205 16.27 4.19 14.12
CA MET A 205 16.37 3.07 13.17
C MET A 205 15.71 3.37 11.83
N ALA A 206 14.67 4.22 11.83
CA ALA A 206 14.01 4.65 10.63
C ALA A 206 14.93 5.45 9.68
N ASP A 207 16.01 6.05 10.19
CA ASP A 207 16.98 6.77 9.36
C ASP A 207 17.83 5.83 8.49
N PHE A 208 17.84 4.54 8.84
CA PHE A 208 18.52 3.49 8.07
C PHE A 208 17.59 2.76 7.11
N GLU A 209 16.32 3.15 7.03
CA GLU A 209 15.39 2.57 6.07
C GLU A 209 15.79 2.93 4.65
N ILE A 210 15.91 1.92 3.80
CA ILE A 210 16.19 2.08 2.38
C ILE A 210 14.95 1.76 1.56
N LEU A 211 14.81 2.41 0.42
CA LEU A 211 13.78 2.14 -0.56
C LEU A 211 14.36 1.27 -1.67
N LEU A 212 13.82 0.06 -1.81
CA LEU A 212 14.24 -0.88 -2.84
C LEU A 212 13.22 -0.89 -3.98
N PRO A 213 13.65 -0.68 -5.24
CA PRO A 213 12.77 -0.75 -6.40
C PRO A 213 12.40 -2.21 -6.69
N MET A 214 11.10 -2.48 -6.86
CA MET A 214 10.59 -3.84 -7.07
C MET A 214 11.03 -4.44 -8.41
N ASP A 215 11.20 -3.60 -9.43
CA ASP A 215 11.68 -4.00 -10.77
C ASP A 215 13.15 -4.44 -10.79
N LYS A 216 13.90 -4.10 -9.75
CA LYS A 216 15.32 -4.47 -9.59
C LYS A 216 15.53 -5.70 -8.72
N VAL A 217 14.48 -6.23 -8.11
CA VAL A 217 14.56 -7.45 -7.30
C VAL A 217 14.59 -8.67 -8.20
N VAL A 218 15.70 -9.41 -8.14
CA VAL A 218 15.89 -10.66 -8.89
C VAL A 218 15.50 -11.87 -8.03
N VAL A 219 15.86 -11.83 -6.75
CA VAL A 219 15.55 -12.89 -5.79
C VAL A 219 15.08 -12.29 -4.48
N ILE A 220 13.97 -12.81 -3.95
CA ILE A 220 13.53 -12.54 -2.60
C ILE A 220 13.14 -13.87 -1.95
N ARG A 221 13.58 -14.08 -0.72
CA ARG A 221 13.23 -15.28 0.04
C ARG A 221 13.24 -15.01 1.53
N PRO A 222 12.53 -15.81 2.34
CA PRO A 222 12.69 -15.81 3.77
C PRO A 222 14.15 -16.09 4.16
N TYR A 223 14.61 -15.42 5.18
CA TYR A 223 15.93 -15.63 5.76
C TYR A 223 15.78 -16.06 7.21
N SER A 224 16.40 -17.18 7.58
CA SER A 224 16.43 -17.65 8.95
C SER A 224 17.86 -17.55 9.49
N LEU A 225 18.00 -16.91 10.64
CA LEU A 225 19.28 -16.86 11.36
C LEU A 225 19.64 -18.22 11.98
N ASP A 226 18.62 -19.05 12.21
CA ASP A 226 18.79 -20.36 12.87
C ASP A 226 19.24 -21.46 11.89
N VAL A 227 19.11 -21.23 10.58
CA VAL A 227 19.58 -22.16 9.56
C VAL A 227 20.96 -21.74 9.09
N PRO A 228 22.01 -22.48 9.45
CA PRO A 228 23.35 -22.19 8.96
C PRO A 228 23.35 -22.18 7.43
N GLN A 229 23.89 -21.11 6.83
CA GLN A 229 23.96 -21.01 5.37
C GLN A 229 24.73 -22.16 4.73
N GLU A 230 25.57 -22.79 5.50
CA GLU A 230 26.37 -23.95 5.13
C GLU A 230 25.54 -25.19 4.82
N LEU A 231 24.33 -25.29 5.38
CA LEU A 231 23.38 -26.35 4.99
C LEU A 231 22.91 -26.23 3.54
N PHE A 232 23.05 -25.06 2.94
CA PHE A 232 22.76 -24.83 1.53
C PHE A 232 24.00 -25.01 0.63
N SER A 233 25.23 -25.14 1.21
CA SER A 233 26.43 -25.38 0.45
C SER A 233 26.62 -26.88 0.23
N LEU A 234 26.98 -27.25 -0.98
CA LEU A 234 27.31 -28.64 -1.33
C LEU A 234 28.70 -29.10 -0.79
N ASP A 235 29.45 -28.20 -0.12
CA ASP A 235 30.80 -28.49 0.42
C ASP A 235 30.72 -28.86 1.94
N PRO A 236 30.93 -30.16 2.27
CA PRO A 236 30.88 -30.63 3.65
C PRO A 236 31.98 -30.07 4.57
N LYS A 237 33.05 -29.48 4.03
CA LYS A 237 34.16 -29.00 4.84
C LYS A 237 33.91 -27.62 5.45
N ARG A 238 32.96 -26.87 4.95
CA ARG A 238 32.55 -25.56 5.52
C ARG A 238 31.67 -25.66 6.77
N HIS A 239 31.00 -26.78 6.99
CA HIS A 239 30.08 -26.98 8.13
C HIS A 239 30.71 -26.83 9.53
N ARG A 240 32.01 -26.89 9.66
CA ARG A 240 32.71 -26.97 10.96
C ARG A 240 33.15 -25.63 11.57
N LYS A 241 33.12 -24.52 10.84
CA LYS A 241 33.70 -23.25 11.31
C LYS A 241 32.72 -22.25 11.93
N VAL A 242 31.43 -22.36 11.70
CA VAL A 242 30.44 -21.30 12.03
C VAL A 242 29.77 -21.51 13.40
N ASP A 243 29.75 -22.71 13.95
CA ASP A 243 29.19 -22.96 15.28
C ASP A 243 29.85 -22.18 16.44
N LYS A 244 31.00 -21.55 16.18
CA LYS A 244 31.74 -20.77 17.18
C LYS A 244 31.55 -19.26 17.12
N ALA A 245 30.96 -18.70 16.07
CA ALA A 245 30.97 -17.25 15.83
C ALA A 245 29.63 -16.54 16.13
N LEU A 246 28.54 -17.29 16.28
CA LEU A 246 27.21 -16.71 16.54
C LEU A 246 26.83 -16.90 18.00
N GLY A 247 27.04 -15.85 18.80
CA GLY A 247 26.38 -15.69 20.10
C GLY A 247 24.87 -15.61 19.86
N LYS A 248 24.22 -16.79 19.82
CA LYS A 248 22.84 -16.98 19.33
C LYS A 248 21.74 -16.29 20.18
N ALA A 249 22.00 -15.89 21.41
CA ALA A 249 20.98 -15.33 22.31
C ALA A 249 20.74 -13.82 22.10
N GLY A 250 21.81 -13.02 21.99
CA GLY A 250 21.69 -11.56 21.98
C GLY A 250 21.01 -10.99 20.75
N LEU A 251 21.29 -11.50 19.54
CA LEU A 251 20.72 -10.96 18.30
C LEU A 251 19.23 -11.25 18.19
N ARG A 252 18.77 -12.41 18.65
CA ARG A 252 17.36 -12.81 18.61
C ARG A 252 16.50 -11.95 19.56
N ASP A 253 16.98 -11.70 20.77
CA ASP A 253 16.29 -10.89 21.76
C ASP A 253 16.27 -9.41 21.34
N LEU A 254 17.36 -8.94 20.76
CA LEU A 254 17.45 -7.60 20.21
C LEU A 254 16.48 -7.40 19.04
N LEU A 255 16.44 -8.37 18.13
CA LEU A 255 15.53 -8.37 16.97
C LEU A 255 14.07 -8.33 17.42
N HIS A 256 13.70 -9.08 18.46
CA HIS A 256 12.34 -9.07 19.02
C HIS A 256 12.01 -7.71 19.64
N THR A 257 12.96 -7.09 20.35
CA THR A 257 12.79 -5.77 20.98
C THR A 257 12.65 -4.67 19.92
N VAL A 258 13.50 -4.66 18.89
CA VAL A 258 13.46 -3.73 17.76
C VAL A 258 12.12 -3.80 17.03
N LEU A 259 11.66 -5.01 16.77
CA LEU A 259 10.40 -5.23 16.06
C LEU A 259 9.20 -4.75 16.88
N THR A 260 9.18 -5.04 18.17
CA THR A 260 8.13 -4.58 19.09
C THR A 260 8.09 -3.05 19.15
N LEU A 261 9.25 -2.39 19.21
CA LEU A 261 9.35 -0.93 19.20
C LEU A 261 8.86 -0.32 17.87
N LEU A 262 9.21 -0.91 16.72
CA LEU A 262 8.74 -0.45 15.42
C LEU A 262 7.23 -0.59 15.25
N ILE A 263 6.65 -1.71 15.71
CA ILE A 263 5.21 -1.95 15.66
C ILE A 263 4.48 -0.97 16.59
N VAL A 264 4.93 -0.82 17.85
CA VAL A 264 4.31 0.09 18.83
C VAL A 264 4.39 1.54 18.35
N ARG A 265 5.54 1.98 17.81
CA ARG A 265 5.71 3.34 17.32
C ARG A 265 4.89 3.63 16.07
N ARG A 266 4.61 2.62 15.24
CA ARG A 266 3.72 2.74 14.07
C ARG A 266 2.26 2.88 14.47
N ILE A 267 1.85 2.22 15.54
CA ILE A 267 0.48 2.33 16.09
C ILE A 267 0.29 3.69 16.76
N THR A 268 1.32 4.25 17.42
CA THR A 268 1.23 5.53 18.14
C THR A 268 1.44 6.76 17.27
N ARG A 269 2.20 6.66 16.18
CA ARG A 269 2.29 7.69 15.14
C ARG A 269 1.22 7.42 14.11
N GLY A 270 0.01 7.94 14.34
CA GLY A 270 -1.03 7.99 13.31
C GLY A 270 -0.51 8.62 12.00
N PRO A 271 -1.21 8.41 10.87
CA PRO A 271 -0.75 8.90 9.57
C PRO A 271 -0.46 10.41 9.68
N ARG A 272 0.78 10.82 9.35
CA ARG A 272 1.10 12.24 9.18
C ARG A 272 0.05 12.82 8.24
N ARG A 273 -0.70 13.78 8.76
CA ARG A 273 -1.57 14.64 7.95
C ARG A 273 -0.63 15.58 7.18
N ASP A 274 -0.40 15.28 5.93
CA ASP A 274 0.03 16.24 4.93
C ASP A 274 -1.19 16.69 4.13
#